data_d697ee0d77004a76b9c61d77648821d5
#
_entry.id   d697ee0d77004a76b9c61d77648821d5
#
_cell.length_a   1.000
_cell.length_b   1.000
_cell.length_c   1.000
_cell.angle_alpha   90.00
_cell.angle_beta   90.00
_cell.angle_gamma   90.00
#
_symmetry.space_group_name_H-M   'P 1'
#
loop_
_entity.id
_entity.type
_entity.pdbx_description
1 polymer ?
#
loop_
_entity_poly.entity_id
_entity_poly.type
_entity_poly.pdbx_seq_one_letter_code
_entity_poly.pdbx_strand_id
1 'polypeptide(L)'
;MRDYARKRRRQITPVDLTQMSAKVVSSMRASNARVSFESEVPAGLFVEGDSLEIELVLRNLVKNAGESAAQADGVPRVVLAGERIGDEVVITVTDNGPVRTKAEIDAFLVPLRSEKSGGLGLGLAIVRRIIEAYGGTIVFDVVAPQGVRVEARLPARPDL
;
A
#
# COMPACT_ATOMS: atom_id res chain seq x y z
N MET A 1 1.78 -8.68 -20.82
CA MET A 1 2.11 -7.82 -19.67
C MET A 1 3.41 -7.08 -19.84
N ARG A 2 4.44 -7.81 -20.21
CA ARG A 2 5.72 -7.18 -20.49
C ARG A 2 5.61 -6.09 -21.53
N ASP A 3 4.84 -6.34 -22.59
CA ASP A 3 4.66 -5.37 -23.66
C ASP A 3 3.88 -4.14 -23.22
N TYR A 4 2.94 -4.35 -22.32
CA TYR A 4 2.19 -3.24 -21.73
C TYR A 4 3.14 -2.29 -21.00
N ALA A 5 4.01 -2.84 -20.15
CA ALA A 5 4.95 -2.02 -19.38
C ALA A 5 5.91 -1.24 -20.28
N ARG A 6 6.31 -1.83 -21.39
CA ARG A 6 7.21 -1.16 -22.31
C ARG A 6 6.55 -0.07 -23.14
N LYS A 7 5.30 -0.27 -23.50
CA LYS A 7 4.58 0.69 -24.32
C LYS A 7 4.09 1.88 -23.56
N ARG A 8 3.78 1.69 -22.28
CA ARG A 8 3.25 2.75 -21.46
C ARG A 8 4.37 3.56 -20.84
N ARG A 9 4.40 4.84 -21.18
CA ARG A 9 5.34 5.75 -20.55
C ARG A 9 4.77 6.27 -19.25
N ARG A 10 5.62 6.42 -18.23
CA ARG A 10 5.21 7.07 -17.01
C ARG A 10 4.91 8.53 -17.28
N GLN A 11 3.75 8.94 -16.84
CA GLN A 11 3.33 10.32 -16.94
C GLN A 11 3.45 10.95 -15.57
N ILE A 12 4.60 11.52 -15.31
CA ILE A 12 4.90 12.07 -13.98
C ILE A 12 4.17 13.39 -13.80
N THR A 13 3.27 13.40 -12.83
CA THR A 13 2.48 14.58 -12.48
C THR A 13 2.38 14.65 -10.97
N PRO A 14 1.99 15.81 -10.40
CA PRO A 14 1.69 15.87 -8.99
C PRO A 14 0.46 15.01 -8.69
N VAL A 15 0.59 14.09 -7.75
CA VAL A 15 -0.51 13.22 -7.34
C VAL A 15 -0.95 13.62 -5.93
N ASP A 16 -2.22 13.98 -5.81
CA ASP A 16 -2.83 14.34 -4.53
C ASP A 16 -3.14 13.05 -3.77
N LEU A 17 -2.31 12.72 -2.79
CA LEU A 17 -2.45 11.48 -2.03
C LEU A 17 -3.68 11.50 -1.13
N THR A 18 -4.08 12.68 -0.66
CA THR A 18 -5.27 12.79 0.18
C THR A 18 -6.50 12.35 -0.60
N GLN A 19 -6.63 12.89 -1.81
CA GLN A 19 -7.76 12.59 -2.67
C GLN A 19 -7.74 11.14 -3.15
N MET A 20 -6.57 10.67 -3.56
CA MET A 20 -6.43 9.30 -4.04
C MET A 20 -6.69 8.27 -2.94
N SER A 21 -6.20 8.54 -1.72
CA SER A 21 -6.44 7.66 -0.57
C SER A 21 -7.92 7.56 -0.25
N ALA A 22 -8.61 8.69 -0.28
CA ALA A 22 -10.06 8.70 -0.04
C ALA A 22 -10.80 7.87 -1.10
N LYS A 23 -10.38 7.98 -2.34
CA LYS A 23 -10.96 7.22 -3.45
C LYS A 23 -10.74 5.72 -3.27
N VAL A 24 -9.52 5.32 -2.91
CA VAL A 24 -9.19 3.91 -2.71
C VAL A 24 -9.97 3.33 -1.53
N VAL A 25 -9.99 4.03 -0.42
CA VAL A 25 -10.71 3.58 0.77
C VAL A 25 -12.21 3.47 0.50
N SER A 26 -12.78 4.42 -0.19
CA SER A 26 -14.19 4.38 -0.56
C SER A 26 -14.49 3.16 -1.43
N SER A 27 -13.64 2.89 -2.40
CA SER A 27 -13.78 1.73 -3.29
C SER A 27 -13.71 0.42 -2.49
N MET A 28 -12.79 0.33 -1.53
CA MET A 28 -12.64 -0.87 -0.70
C MET A 28 -13.84 -1.08 0.21
N ARG A 29 -14.38 0.00 0.78
CA ARG A 29 -15.60 -0.09 1.59
C ARG A 29 -16.76 -0.66 0.80
N ALA A 30 -16.87 -0.26 -0.46
CA ALA A 30 -17.94 -0.74 -1.32
C ALA A 30 -17.79 -2.22 -1.65
N SER A 31 -16.57 -2.69 -1.82
CA SER A 31 -16.32 -4.08 -2.22
C SER A 31 -16.22 -5.04 -1.04
N ASN A 32 -16.00 -4.54 0.18
CA ASN A 32 -15.87 -5.38 1.37
C ASN A 32 -16.40 -4.65 2.60
N ALA A 33 -17.71 -4.74 2.79
CA ALA A 33 -18.38 -4.03 3.88
C ALA A 33 -18.08 -4.60 5.28
N ARG A 34 -17.45 -5.78 5.34
CA ARG A 34 -17.13 -6.41 6.62
C ARG A 34 -15.89 -5.80 7.28
N VAL A 35 -15.05 -5.15 6.48
CA VAL A 35 -13.81 -4.56 6.96
C VAL A 35 -13.99 -3.06 7.12
N SER A 36 -13.52 -2.53 8.25
CA SER A 36 -13.52 -1.08 8.48
C SER A 36 -12.26 -0.51 7.84
N PHE A 37 -12.42 0.30 6.80
CA PHE A 37 -11.32 0.99 6.14
C PHE A 37 -11.37 2.47 6.51
N GLU A 38 -10.25 3.01 6.96
CA GLU A 38 -10.13 4.41 7.33
C GLU A 38 -8.95 5.06 6.61
N SER A 39 -9.10 6.33 6.26
CA SER A 39 -8.02 7.11 5.67
C SER A 39 -7.67 8.27 6.60
N GLU A 40 -6.38 8.36 6.95
CA GLU A 40 -5.83 9.41 7.81
C GLU A 40 -4.69 10.10 7.08
N VAL A 41 -4.98 10.60 5.89
CA VAL A 41 -3.99 11.30 5.07
C VAL A 41 -4.30 12.79 5.12
N PRO A 42 -3.38 13.62 5.60
CA PRO A 42 -3.64 15.05 5.73
C PRO A 42 -3.77 15.72 4.37
N ALA A 43 -4.47 16.84 4.35
CA ALA A 43 -4.63 17.62 3.13
C ALA A 43 -3.28 18.16 2.67
N GLY A 44 -3.12 18.29 1.36
CA GLY A 44 -1.92 18.88 0.80
C GLY A 44 -0.72 17.94 0.69
N LEU A 45 -0.95 16.65 0.78
CA LEU A 45 0.13 15.68 0.67
C LEU A 45 0.23 15.21 -0.79
N PHE A 46 1.36 15.55 -1.44
CA PHE A 46 1.56 15.24 -2.86
C PHE A 46 2.86 14.49 -3.09
N VAL A 47 2.84 13.62 -4.09
CA VAL A 47 4.06 13.02 -4.63
C VAL A 47 4.10 13.30 -6.13
N GLU A 48 5.30 13.31 -6.69
CA GLU A 48 5.48 13.35 -8.14
C GLU A 48 5.53 11.93 -8.64
N GLY A 49 4.57 11.56 -9.46
CA GLY A 49 4.51 10.19 -9.95
C GLY A 49 3.46 10.00 -11.02
N ASP A 50 3.37 8.78 -11.50
CA ASP A 50 2.33 8.38 -12.44
C ASP A 50 1.11 7.99 -11.62
N SER A 51 0.00 8.68 -11.84
CA SER A 51 -1.19 8.49 -11.02
C SER A 51 -1.72 7.06 -11.06
N LEU A 52 -1.60 6.36 -12.20
CA LEU A 52 -2.05 4.97 -12.29
C LEU A 52 -1.18 4.06 -11.46
N GLU A 53 0.14 4.29 -11.45
CA GLU A 53 1.04 3.48 -10.64
C GLU A 53 0.85 3.74 -9.16
N ILE A 54 0.68 4.99 -8.77
CA ILE A 54 0.44 5.33 -7.36
C ILE A 54 -0.88 4.72 -6.89
N GLU A 55 -1.92 4.80 -7.71
CA GLU A 55 -3.20 4.17 -7.38
C GLU A 55 -3.04 2.66 -7.22
N LEU A 56 -2.30 2.03 -8.11
CA LEU A 56 -2.06 0.58 -8.05
C LEU A 56 -1.37 0.20 -6.74
N VAL A 57 -0.38 0.99 -6.31
CA VAL A 57 0.30 0.77 -5.04
C VAL A 57 -0.70 0.83 -3.88
N LEU A 58 -1.48 1.90 -3.80
CA LEU A 58 -2.42 2.07 -2.69
C LEU A 58 -3.48 0.97 -2.67
N ARG A 59 -4.04 0.64 -3.84
CA ARG A 59 -5.05 -0.41 -3.92
C ARG A 59 -4.53 -1.75 -3.46
N ASN A 60 -3.33 -2.12 -3.90
CA ASN A 60 -2.77 -3.41 -3.52
C ASN A 60 -2.47 -3.47 -2.02
N LEU A 61 -1.90 -2.41 -1.47
CA LEU A 61 -1.58 -2.39 -0.03
C LEU A 61 -2.84 -2.46 0.82
N VAL A 62 -3.86 -1.68 0.47
CA VAL A 62 -5.11 -1.64 1.24
C VAL A 62 -5.88 -2.96 1.08
N LYS A 63 -5.91 -3.51 -0.13
CA LYS A 63 -6.57 -4.79 -0.37
C LYS A 63 -5.92 -5.92 0.44
N ASN A 64 -4.59 -5.99 0.39
CA ASN A 64 -3.85 -7.02 1.13
C ASN A 64 -4.09 -6.89 2.63
N ALA A 65 -4.11 -5.66 3.13
CA ALA A 65 -4.37 -5.41 4.54
C ALA A 65 -5.79 -5.85 4.92
N GLY A 66 -6.76 -5.60 4.05
CA GLY A 66 -8.14 -6.03 4.28
C GLY A 66 -8.27 -7.54 4.35
N GLU A 67 -7.58 -8.24 3.45
CA GLU A 67 -7.57 -9.70 3.44
C GLU A 67 -6.93 -10.25 4.71
N SER A 68 -5.84 -9.64 5.15
CA SER A 68 -5.18 -10.02 6.38
C SER A 68 -6.08 -9.77 7.59
N ALA A 69 -6.68 -8.59 7.68
CA ALA A 69 -7.57 -8.24 8.79
C ALA A 69 -8.73 -9.22 8.92
N ALA A 70 -9.28 -9.66 7.79
CA ALA A 70 -10.42 -10.56 7.76
C ALA A 70 -10.09 -11.97 8.28
N GLN A 71 -8.81 -12.32 8.36
CA GLN A 71 -8.40 -13.65 8.85
C GLN A 71 -8.38 -13.76 10.37
N ALA A 72 -8.39 -12.63 11.07
CA ALA A 72 -8.34 -12.64 12.54
C ALA A 72 -9.74 -12.60 13.11
N ASP A 73 -9.85 -12.96 14.39
CA ASP A 73 -11.09 -12.81 15.14
C ASP A 73 -11.28 -11.34 15.47
N GLY A 74 -12.54 -10.92 15.64
CA GLY A 74 -12.85 -9.55 15.96
C GLY A 74 -13.23 -8.73 14.74
N VAL A 75 -13.33 -7.43 14.92
CA VAL A 75 -13.73 -6.52 13.85
C VAL A 75 -12.52 -6.16 12.99
N PRO A 76 -12.53 -6.56 11.71
CA PRO A 76 -11.38 -6.27 10.84
C PRO A 76 -11.24 -4.77 10.61
N ARG A 77 -10.03 -4.26 10.75
CA ARG A 77 -9.73 -2.83 10.55
C ARG A 77 -8.47 -2.62 9.72
N VAL A 78 -8.53 -1.65 8.84
CA VAL A 78 -7.38 -1.20 8.04
C VAL A 78 -7.33 0.32 8.12
N VAL A 79 -6.16 0.86 8.39
CA VAL A 79 -5.93 2.30 8.41
C VAL A 79 -4.85 2.65 7.40
N LEU A 80 -5.22 3.51 6.46
CA LEU A 80 -4.29 4.07 5.47
C LEU A 80 -3.93 5.47 5.94
N ALA A 81 -2.67 5.68 6.26
CA ALA A 81 -2.19 6.97 6.77
C ALA A 81 -1.04 7.48 5.93
N GLY A 82 -0.74 8.75 6.04
CA GLY A 82 0.37 9.35 5.33
C GLY A 82 0.84 10.62 5.99
N GLU A 83 2.12 10.94 5.79
CA GLU A 83 2.67 12.20 6.25
C GLU A 83 3.93 12.52 5.46
N ARG A 84 4.30 13.77 5.49
CA ARG A 84 5.56 14.19 4.90
C ARG A 84 6.61 14.29 5.99
N ILE A 85 7.75 13.64 5.77
CA ILE A 85 8.88 13.69 6.69
C ILE A 85 10.10 14.12 5.86
N GLY A 86 10.52 15.37 6.00
CA GLY A 86 11.62 15.89 5.20
C GLY A 86 11.32 15.87 3.72
N ASP A 87 12.15 15.18 2.96
CA ASP A 87 12.01 15.06 1.51
C ASP A 87 11.22 13.85 1.09
N GLU A 88 10.62 13.16 2.03
CA GLU A 88 9.88 11.93 1.73
C GLU A 88 8.44 12.02 2.16
N VAL A 89 7.59 11.30 1.45
CA VAL A 89 6.23 11.02 1.87
C VAL A 89 6.22 9.60 2.39
N VAL A 90 5.72 9.43 3.60
CA VAL A 90 5.63 8.12 4.24
C VAL A 90 4.17 7.70 4.25
N ILE A 91 3.88 6.59 3.59
CA ILE A 91 2.54 6.02 3.53
C ILE A 91 2.56 4.76 4.37
N THR A 92 1.62 4.64 5.31
CA THR A 92 1.49 3.43 6.11
C THR A 92 0.12 2.82 5.92
N VAL A 93 0.09 1.50 5.88
CA VAL A 93 -1.16 0.74 5.86
C VAL A 93 -1.06 -0.27 6.99
N THR A 94 -1.93 -0.13 7.98
CA THR A 94 -1.91 -0.95 9.18
C THR A 94 -3.19 -1.78 9.25
N ASP A 95 -3.06 -3.07 9.50
CA ASP A 95 -4.20 -3.94 9.70
C ASP A 95 -4.14 -4.59 11.10
N ASN A 96 -5.26 -5.12 11.53
CA ASN A 96 -5.34 -5.86 12.77
C ASN A 96 -5.54 -7.37 12.52
N GLY A 97 -4.87 -7.88 11.51
CA GLY A 97 -4.91 -9.30 11.18
C GLY A 97 -4.25 -10.17 12.25
N PRO A 98 -4.03 -11.45 11.93
CA PRO A 98 -3.48 -12.39 12.92
C PRO A 98 -2.07 -12.00 13.37
N VAL A 99 -1.68 -12.54 14.53
CA VAL A 99 -0.29 -12.44 14.99
C VAL A 99 0.61 -13.15 13.98
N ARG A 100 1.69 -12.49 13.58
CA ARG A 100 2.62 -13.06 12.62
C ARG A 100 4.05 -12.87 13.10
N THR A 101 4.95 -13.74 12.63
CA THR A 101 6.37 -13.58 12.90
C THR A 101 6.99 -12.73 11.79
N LYS A 102 8.14 -12.16 12.10
CA LYS A 102 8.88 -11.39 11.10
C LYS A 102 9.24 -12.24 9.89
N ALA A 103 9.56 -13.52 10.12
CA ALA A 103 9.89 -14.43 9.04
C ALA A 103 8.72 -14.66 8.10
N GLU A 104 7.49 -14.76 8.64
CA GLU A 104 6.30 -14.90 7.82
C GLU A 104 6.07 -13.67 6.96
N ILE A 105 6.30 -12.50 7.54
CA ILE A 105 6.12 -11.24 6.82
C ILE A 105 7.15 -11.12 5.71
N ASP A 106 8.40 -11.45 5.99
CA ASP A 106 9.46 -11.38 4.99
C ASP A 106 9.15 -12.29 3.80
N ALA A 107 8.48 -13.41 4.05
CA ALA A 107 8.10 -14.33 2.99
C ALA A 107 7.07 -13.73 2.03
N PHE A 108 6.30 -12.74 2.44
CA PHE A 108 5.34 -12.08 1.56
C PHE A 108 6.01 -11.36 0.40
N LEU A 109 7.27 -10.99 0.56
CA LEU A 109 8.01 -10.26 -0.47
C LEU A 109 8.68 -11.19 -1.48
N VAL A 110 8.54 -12.51 -1.31
CA VAL A 110 9.11 -13.50 -2.22
C VAL A 110 8.05 -13.89 -3.25
N PRO A 111 8.19 -13.48 -4.52
CA PRO A 111 7.14 -13.67 -5.52
C PRO A 111 6.68 -15.10 -5.73
N LEU A 112 7.60 -16.06 -5.71
CA LEU A 112 7.26 -17.44 -5.99
C LEU A 112 6.34 -18.08 -4.95
N ARG A 113 6.46 -17.64 -3.70
CA ARG A 113 5.61 -18.19 -2.65
C ARG A 113 4.19 -17.67 -2.71
N SER A 114 4.04 -16.51 -3.27
CA SER A 114 2.78 -15.82 -3.27
C SER A 114 1.76 -16.39 -4.23
N GLU A 115 2.19 -17.18 -5.18
CA GLU A 115 1.25 -17.83 -6.09
C GLU A 115 0.29 -18.73 -5.35
N LYS A 116 0.75 -19.35 -4.26
CA LYS A 116 -0.06 -20.27 -3.49
C LYS A 116 -1.09 -19.58 -2.62
N SER A 117 -0.92 -18.33 -2.38
CA SER A 117 -1.84 -17.56 -1.52
C SER A 117 -2.81 -16.73 -2.32
N GLY A 118 -3.13 -17.15 -3.52
CA GLY A 118 -4.15 -16.49 -4.30
C GLY A 118 -3.74 -15.18 -4.94
N GLY A 119 -2.48 -15.04 -5.27
CA GLY A 119 -1.99 -13.86 -5.95
C GLY A 119 -1.63 -12.70 -5.05
N LEU A 120 -1.71 -12.90 -3.73
CA LEU A 120 -1.40 -11.85 -2.76
C LEU A 120 0.00 -11.30 -2.96
N GLY A 121 0.97 -12.17 -3.18
CA GLY A 121 2.34 -11.75 -3.34
C GLY A 121 2.67 -11.17 -4.71
N LEU A 122 1.87 -11.45 -5.74
CA LEU A 122 2.04 -10.78 -7.02
C LEU A 122 1.76 -9.30 -6.88
N GLY A 123 0.71 -8.95 -6.14
CA GLY A 123 0.41 -7.56 -5.87
C GLY A 123 1.53 -6.87 -5.12
N LEU A 124 2.12 -7.54 -4.13
CA LEU A 124 3.22 -6.98 -3.37
C LEU A 124 4.50 -6.84 -4.21
N ALA A 125 4.74 -7.79 -5.10
CA ALA A 125 5.90 -7.71 -5.99
C ALA A 125 5.78 -6.52 -6.93
N ILE A 126 4.59 -6.26 -7.44
CA ILE A 126 4.33 -5.10 -8.29
C ILE A 126 4.52 -3.80 -7.50
N VAL A 127 3.99 -3.75 -6.29
CA VAL A 127 4.14 -2.60 -5.40
C VAL A 127 5.61 -2.30 -5.16
N ARG A 128 6.37 -3.32 -4.79
CA ARG A 128 7.79 -3.16 -4.51
C ARG A 128 8.53 -2.62 -5.73
N ARG A 129 8.23 -3.17 -6.91
CA ARG A 129 8.86 -2.74 -8.13
C ARG A 129 8.58 -1.26 -8.43
N ILE A 130 7.34 -0.84 -8.24
CA ILE A 130 6.96 0.54 -8.47
C ILE A 130 7.67 1.46 -7.48
N ILE A 131 7.62 1.12 -6.20
CA ILE A 131 8.25 1.93 -5.15
C ILE A 131 9.74 2.08 -5.42
N GLU A 132 10.42 0.98 -5.75
CA GLU A 132 11.85 1.03 -6.03
C GLU A 132 12.17 1.83 -7.29
N ALA A 133 11.29 1.80 -8.28
CA ALA A 133 11.49 2.58 -9.50
C ALA A 133 11.45 4.09 -9.23
N TYR A 134 10.77 4.51 -8.18
CA TYR A 134 10.75 5.91 -7.76
C TYR A 134 11.86 6.23 -6.75
N GLY A 135 12.74 5.29 -6.49
CA GLY A 135 13.82 5.49 -5.52
C GLY A 135 13.36 5.40 -4.08
N GLY A 136 12.18 4.83 -3.86
CA GLY A 136 11.63 4.68 -2.52
C GLY A 136 11.92 3.33 -1.89
N THR A 137 11.35 3.11 -0.73
CA THR A 137 11.52 1.87 0.03
C THR A 137 10.18 1.38 0.55
N ILE A 138 10.10 0.09 0.81
CA ILE A 138 8.93 -0.53 1.42
C ILE A 138 9.40 -1.49 2.51
N VAL A 139 8.78 -1.39 3.69
CA VAL A 139 9.12 -2.18 4.86
C VAL A 139 7.84 -2.73 5.48
N PHE A 140 7.89 -3.98 5.90
CA PHE A 140 6.78 -4.64 6.58
C PHE A 140 7.19 -4.93 8.02
N ASP A 141 6.30 -4.65 8.96
CA ASP A 141 6.54 -4.91 10.37
C ASP A 141 5.33 -5.51 11.05
N VAL A 142 5.58 -6.24 12.14
CA VAL A 142 4.50 -6.75 12.99
C VAL A 142 4.03 -5.63 13.91
N VAL A 143 2.76 -5.68 14.25
CA VAL A 143 2.13 -4.71 15.15
C VAL A 143 1.65 -5.44 16.40
N ALA A 144 1.90 -4.85 17.56
CA ALA A 144 1.35 -5.40 18.81
C ALA A 144 -0.05 -4.83 19.04
N PRO A 145 -1.01 -5.62 19.51
CA PRO A 145 -0.89 -7.05 19.87
C PRO A 145 -0.99 -7.98 18.67
N GLN A 146 -1.45 -7.50 17.53
CA GLN A 146 -1.58 -8.32 16.31
C GLN A 146 -1.67 -7.42 15.09
N GLY A 147 -1.34 -7.98 13.94
CA GLY A 147 -1.46 -7.28 12.67
C GLY A 147 -0.13 -6.97 12.02
N VAL A 148 -0.22 -6.30 10.89
CA VAL A 148 0.94 -5.95 10.07
C VAL A 148 0.85 -4.47 9.72
N ARG A 149 1.99 -3.80 9.71
CA ARG A 149 2.10 -2.44 9.21
C ARG A 149 3.07 -2.43 8.04
N VAL A 150 2.60 -1.90 6.93
CA VAL A 150 3.42 -1.68 5.74
C VAL A 150 3.77 -0.21 5.69
N GLU A 151 5.04 0.10 5.50
CA GLU A 151 5.49 1.48 5.37
C GLU A 151 6.17 1.63 4.01
N ALA A 152 5.61 2.50 3.18
CA ALA A 152 6.18 2.83 1.87
C ALA A 152 6.65 4.28 1.90
N ARG A 153 7.88 4.52 1.46
CA ARG A 153 8.45 5.85 1.38
C ARG A 153 8.71 6.22 -0.06
N LEU A 154 8.29 7.40 -0.44
CA LEU A 154 8.46 7.92 -1.78
C LEU A 154 9.02 9.34 -1.70
N PRO A 155 9.78 9.77 -2.72
CA PRO A 155 10.24 11.15 -2.74
C PRO A 155 9.05 12.10 -2.73
N ALA A 156 9.10 13.11 -1.90
CA ALA A 156 8.06 14.11 -1.83
C ALA A 156 8.16 15.05 -3.02
N ARG A 157 7.02 15.67 -3.37
CA ARG A 157 7.03 16.72 -4.37
C ARG A 157 7.90 17.87 -3.86
N PRO A 158 8.85 18.34 -4.68
CA PRO A 158 9.69 19.45 -4.26
C PRO A 158 8.87 20.69 -3.92
N ASP A 159 9.33 21.44 -2.94
CA ASP A 159 8.72 22.74 -2.64
C ASP A 159 9.07 23.71 -3.76
N LEU A 160 8.12 24.55 -4.11
CA LEU A 160 8.31 25.55 -5.16
C LEU A 160 8.75 26.88 -4.63
#